data_f1a374477f1038a084440c001519706b
#
_entry.id   f1a374477f1038a084440c001519706b
#
_cell.length_a   1.000
_cell.length_b   1.000
_cell.length_c   1.000
_cell.angle_alpha   90.00
_cell.angle_beta   90.00
_cell.angle_gamma   90.00
#
_symmetry.space_group_name_H-M   'P 1'
#
loop_
_entity.id
_entity.type
_entity.pdbx_description
1 polymer ?
#
loop_
_entity_poly.entity_id
_entity_poly.type
_entity_poly.pdbx_seq_one_letter_code
_entity_poly.pdbx_strand_id
1 'polypeptide(L)'
;MTAFVLLLAAIVGDVSAQETKQASDSYIKNRISLNVGAKVFQQYGFDDMLASVDVLYGLNNWLEAGLFTSGRGSYVNYGENDVKYDLVLYYGVAAKAHLLPIIINPSYRRFDVYANLHLGAKSALYNHDSRGIDYSRTSLYVNGGLGVGYNFNKRIGLFYECNYSNSDNMLYGVGNLDGLNHKLGVRLRFND
;
A
#
# COMPACT_ATOMS: atom_id res chain seq x y z
N MET A 1 16.19 18.61 -7.10
CA MET A 1 15.06 19.21 -7.84
C MET A 1 15.10 18.89 -9.34
N THR A 2 16.24 18.88 -9.98
CA THR A 2 16.43 18.57 -11.43
C THR A 2 15.99 17.18 -11.85
N ALA A 3 16.25 16.14 -11.06
CA ALA A 3 15.87 14.76 -11.39
C ALA A 3 14.34 14.54 -11.44
N PHE A 4 13.58 15.25 -10.61
CA PHE A 4 12.12 15.16 -10.59
C PHE A 4 11.49 15.83 -11.82
N VAL A 5 12.07 16.93 -12.29
CA VAL A 5 11.62 17.63 -13.51
C VAL A 5 11.92 16.80 -14.75
N LEU A 6 13.07 16.13 -14.81
CA LEU A 6 13.42 15.22 -15.91
C LEU A 6 12.54 13.98 -15.95
N LEU A 7 12.16 13.43 -14.78
CA LEU A 7 11.21 12.31 -14.69
C LEU A 7 9.82 12.73 -15.20
N LEU A 8 9.35 13.92 -14.81
CA LEU A 8 8.09 14.48 -15.30
C LEU A 8 8.12 14.74 -16.81
N ALA A 9 9.23 15.27 -17.34
CA ALA A 9 9.40 15.52 -18.78
C ALA A 9 9.45 14.21 -19.59
N ALA A 10 10.09 13.15 -19.07
CA ALA A 10 10.09 11.83 -19.70
C ALA A 10 8.68 11.20 -19.69
N ILE A 11 7.92 11.37 -18.61
CA ILE A 11 6.53 10.92 -18.51
C ILE A 11 5.65 11.63 -19.53
N VAL A 12 5.82 12.94 -19.69
CA VAL A 12 5.04 13.76 -20.66
C VAL A 12 5.44 13.45 -22.10
N GLY A 13 6.72 13.19 -22.37
CA GLY A 13 7.22 12.86 -23.72
C GLY A 13 6.70 11.50 -24.25
N ASP A 14 6.59 10.49 -23.39
CA ASP A 14 6.07 9.16 -23.76
C ASP A 14 4.54 9.18 -24.01
N VAL A 15 3.87 10.20 -23.47
CA VAL A 15 2.43 10.42 -23.60
C VAL A 15 2.04 10.86 -25.03
N SER A 16 2.87 11.68 -25.67
CA SER A 16 2.59 12.20 -27.02
C SER A 16 2.72 11.16 -28.12
N ALA A 17 3.48 10.09 -27.89
CA ALA A 17 3.76 9.06 -28.91
C ALA A 17 2.66 7.97 -28.99
N GLN A 18 1.70 7.90 -28.06
CA GLN A 18 0.68 6.83 -27.99
C GLN A 18 -0.75 7.28 -28.34
N GLU A 19 -0.96 8.51 -28.78
CA GLU A 19 -2.32 9.08 -28.99
C GLU A 19 -3.10 8.56 -30.20
N THR A 20 -2.57 7.65 -30.99
CA THR A 20 -3.29 7.12 -32.16
C THR A 20 -3.73 5.68 -31.96
N LYS A 21 -5.00 5.50 -31.57
CA LYS A 21 -5.82 4.29 -31.50
C LYS A 21 -5.95 3.66 -30.11
N GLN A 22 -6.89 4.15 -29.35
CA GLN A 22 -7.94 3.37 -28.67
C GLN A 22 -8.76 4.25 -27.73
N ALA A 23 -9.79 4.87 -28.29
CA ALA A 23 -10.87 5.48 -27.50
C ALA A 23 -11.63 4.35 -26.79
N SER A 24 -11.93 4.55 -25.50
CA SER A 24 -13.00 3.98 -24.69
C SER A 24 -12.71 2.93 -23.63
N ASP A 25 -11.57 2.26 -23.54
CA ASP A 25 -11.38 1.32 -22.45
C ASP A 25 -10.69 1.96 -21.25
N SER A 26 -11.46 2.31 -20.22
CA SER A 26 -10.92 2.72 -18.94
C SER A 26 -10.01 1.63 -18.37
N TYR A 27 -8.81 2.01 -18.03
CA TYR A 27 -7.82 1.16 -17.45
C TYR A 27 -8.13 0.72 -16.00
N ILE A 28 -9.04 1.43 -15.34
CA ILE A 28 -9.38 1.24 -13.92
C ILE A 28 -10.84 0.84 -13.74
N LYS A 29 -11.75 1.53 -14.42
CA LYS A 29 -13.20 1.37 -14.25
C LYS A 29 -13.64 -0.07 -14.45
N ASN A 30 -14.46 -0.59 -13.54
CA ASN A 30 -15.03 -1.94 -13.57
C ASN A 30 -13.98 -3.06 -13.53
N ARG A 31 -12.81 -2.82 -12.90
CA ARG A 31 -11.76 -3.82 -12.75
C ARG A 31 -11.47 -4.08 -11.29
N ILE A 32 -11.13 -5.31 -10.98
CA ILE A 32 -10.60 -5.69 -9.69
C ILE A 32 -9.08 -5.61 -9.76
N SER A 33 -8.48 -4.86 -8.83
CA SER A 33 -7.04 -4.73 -8.67
C SER A 33 -6.61 -5.44 -7.39
N LEU A 34 -5.70 -6.39 -7.52
CA LEU A 34 -5.00 -7.02 -6.39
C LEU A 34 -3.59 -6.44 -6.31
N ASN A 35 -3.28 -5.72 -5.24
CA ASN A 35 -1.95 -5.20 -4.98
C ASN A 35 -1.32 -5.99 -3.85
N VAL A 36 -0.21 -6.66 -4.13
CA VAL A 36 0.57 -7.43 -3.16
C VAL A 36 1.94 -6.82 -3.03
N GLY A 37 2.38 -6.53 -1.82
CA GLY A 37 3.66 -5.87 -1.62
C GLY A 37 4.23 -6.03 -0.21
N ALA A 38 5.42 -5.50 -0.05
CA ALA A 38 6.10 -5.36 1.21
C ALA A 38 6.09 -3.89 1.65
N LYS A 39 5.83 -3.66 2.92
CA LYS A 39 5.80 -2.36 3.56
C LYS A 39 6.93 -2.28 4.59
N VAL A 40 7.70 -1.21 4.55
CA VAL A 40 8.81 -0.93 5.47
C VAL A 40 8.61 0.43 6.10
N PHE A 41 8.82 0.54 7.40
CA PHE A 41 8.82 1.81 8.11
C PHE A 41 10.23 2.36 8.21
N GLN A 42 10.41 3.63 7.86
CA GLN A 42 11.73 4.25 7.78
C GLN A 42 12.50 4.22 9.12
N GLN A 43 11.79 4.24 10.24
CA GLN A 43 12.40 4.27 11.57
C GLN A 43 12.99 2.92 12.00
N TYR A 44 12.55 1.81 11.42
CA TYR A 44 12.87 0.45 11.89
C TYR A 44 13.67 -0.37 10.89
N GLY A 45 13.89 0.17 9.68
CA GLY A 45 14.63 -0.53 8.64
C GLY A 45 13.90 -1.77 8.10
N PHE A 46 14.65 -2.69 7.53
CA PHE A 46 14.09 -3.90 6.90
C PHE A 46 13.66 -4.98 7.89
N ASP A 47 14.08 -4.89 9.14
CA ASP A 47 13.74 -5.88 10.17
C ASP A 47 12.24 -5.88 10.51
N ASP A 48 11.55 -4.78 10.19
CA ASP A 48 10.12 -4.59 10.42
C ASP A 48 9.27 -4.59 9.14
N MET A 49 9.63 -5.45 8.21
CA MET A 49 8.89 -5.59 6.95
C MET A 49 7.53 -6.27 7.18
N LEU A 50 6.47 -5.65 6.66
CA LEU A 50 5.12 -6.19 6.68
C LEU A 50 4.72 -6.67 5.29
N ALA A 51 4.07 -7.83 5.20
CA ALA A 51 3.33 -8.22 4.01
C ALA A 51 2.05 -7.38 3.92
N SER A 52 1.68 -6.94 2.73
CA SER A 52 0.51 -6.10 2.49
C SER A 52 -0.25 -6.55 1.25
N VAL A 53 -1.57 -6.61 1.37
CA VAL A 53 -2.50 -6.95 0.30
C VAL A 53 -3.63 -5.93 0.27
N ASP A 54 -3.91 -5.34 -0.90
CA ASP A 54 -5.11 -4.54 -1.13
C ASP A 54 -5.92 -5.18 -2.26
N VAL A 55 -7.22 -5.30 -2.06
CA VAL A 55 -8.19 -5.73 -3.09
C VAL A 55 -9.10 -4.54 -3.36
N LEU A 56 -8.98 -3.95 -4.55
CA LEU A 56 -9.67 -2.72 -4.92
C LEU A 56 -10.56 -2.95 -6.14
N TYR A 57 -11.66 -2.23 -6.21
CA TYR A 57 -12.55 -2.17 -7.35
C TYR A 57 -12.57 -0.76 -7.95
N GLY A 58 -12.45 -0.66 -9.26
CA GLY A 58 -12.47 0.58 -10.00
C GLY A 58 -13.88 1.14 -10.14
N LEU A 59 -14.22 2.12 -9.33
CA LEU A 59 -15.53 2.78 -9.31
C LEU A 59 -15.75 3.65 -10.55
N ASN A 60 -14.68 4.30 -11.00
CA ASN A 60 -14.69 5.12 -12.21
C ASN A 60 -13.29 5.17 -12.84
N ASN A 61 -13.04 6.11 -13.77
CA ASN A 61 -11.77 6.17 -14.51
C ASN A 61 -10.57 6.62 -13.67
N TRP A 62 -10.79 7.14 -12.46
CA TRP A 62 -9.74 7.70 -11.61
C TRP A 62 -9.79 7.25 -10.15
N LEU A 63 -10.84 6.53 -9.73
CA LEU A 63 -11.02 6.13 -8.33
C LEU A 63 -11.17 4.62 -8.21
N GLU A 64 -10.33 4.00 -7.39
CA GLU A 64 -10.46 2.64 -6.88
C GLU A 64 -10.75 2.68 -5.38
N ALA A 65 -11.60 1.78 -4.91
CA ALA A 65 -11.86 1.58 -3.48
C ALA A 65 -12.05 0.09 -3.16
N GLY A 66 -11.75 -0.29 -1.93
CA GLY A 66 -11.86 -1.68 -1.51
C GLY A 66 -11.32 -1.95 -0.11
N LEU A 67 -10.74 -3.11 0.08
CA LEU A 67 -10.23 -3.58 1.35
C LEU A 67 -8.71 -3.71 1.33
N PHE A 68 -8.10 -3.53 2.48
CA PHE A 68 -6.69 -3.82 2.67
C PHE A 68 -6.45 -4.67 3.92
N THR A 69 -5.37 -5.42 3.87
CA THR A 69 -4.76 -6.03 5.05
C THR A 69 -3.25 -5.96 4.94
N SER A 70 -2.58 -5.76 6.07
CA SER A 70 -1.14 -5.93 6.16
C SER A 70 -0.76 -6.42 7.54
N GLY A 71 0.33 -7.17 7.63
CA GLY A 71 0.72 -7.71 8.92
C GLY A 71 2.12 -8.28 8.93
N ARG A 72 2.61 -8.50 10.12
CA ARG A 72 3.84 -9.24 10.40
C ARG A 72 3.63 -10.15 11.60
N GLY A 73 4.34 -11.27 11.60
CA GLY A 73 4.55 -12.08 12.78
C GLY A 73 6.04 -12.09 13.10
N SER A 74 6.41 -11.92 14.35
CA SER A 74 7.78 -12.08 14.81
C SER A 74 7.85 -13.08 15.97
N TYR A 75 8.96 -13.81 16.00
CA TYR A 75 9.31 -14.71 17.10
C TYR A 75 10.47 -14.08 17.85
N VAL A 76 10.31 -13.84 19.13
CA VAL A 76 11.40 -13.36 19.97
C VAL A 76 11.74 -14.43 21.00
N ASN A 77 12.96 -14.95 20.93
CA ASN A 77 13.49 -15.93 21.88
C ASN A 77 14.14 -15.18 23.06
N TYR A 78 13.60 -15.36 24.26
CA TYR A 78 14.13 -14.74 25.48
C TYR A 78 14.89 -15.74 26.39
N GLY A 79 15.31 -16.90 25.88
CA GLY A 79 16.03 -17.94 26.62
C GLY A 79 15.55 -19.34 26.25
N GLU A 80 16.11 -20.37 26.89
CA GLU A 80 15.96 -21.76 26.45
C GLU A 80 14.51 -22.30 26.38
N ASN A 81 13.50 -21.60 26.92
CA ASN A 81 12.10 -22.06 26.90
C ASN A 81 11.03 -20.97 26.69
N ASP A 82 11.40 -19.73 26.41
CA ASP A 82 10.44 -18.63 26.22
C ASP A 82 10.38 -18.17 24.77
N VAL A 83 9.44 -18.72 24.01
CA VAL A 83 9.12 -18.24 22.66
C VAL A 83 7.93 -17.31 22.75
N LYS A 84 8.13 -16.05 22.41
CA LYS A 84 7.07 -15.03 22.33
C LYS A 84 6.65 -14.82 20.90
N TYR A 85 5.35 -14.74 20.68
CA TYR A 85 4.77 -14.45 19.37
C TYR A 85 4.18 -13.06 19.39
N ASP A 86 4.64 -12.22 18.48
CA ASP A 86 4.04 -10.91 18.23
C ASP A 86 3.38 -10.93 16.86
N LEU A 87 2.07 -10.78 16.81
CA LEU A 87 1.32 -10.63 15.57
C LEU A 87 0.70 -9.25 15.54
N VAL A 88 1.05 -8.46 14.55
CA VAL A 88 0.43 -7.16 14.29
C VAL A 88 -0.29 -7.21 12.96
N LEU A 89 -1.58 -6.91 12.97
CA LEU A 89 -2.45 -6.88 11.80
C LEU A 89 -3.03 -5.48 11.62
N TYR A 90 -3.01 -4.99 10.40
CA TYR A 90 -3.70 -3.79 9.94
C TYR A 90 -4.75 -4.21 8.93
N TYR A 91 -5.96 -3.73 9.06
CA TYR A 91 -7.05 -4.08 8.14
C TYR A 91 -8.11 -2.98 8.10
N GLY A 92 -8.81 -2.90 6.98
CA GLY A 92 -9.84 -1.88 6.80
C GLY A 92 -10.16 -1.61 5.35
N VAL A 93 -10.56 -0.36 5.08
CA VAL A 93 -10.89 0.12 3.74
C VAL A 93 -9.74 0.92 3.14
N ALA A 94 -9.58 0.81 1.84
CA ALA A 94 -8.58 1.53 1.08
C ALA A 94 -9.21 2.24 -0.11
N ALA A 95 -8.66 3.41 -0.47
CA ALA A 95 -9.01 4.13 -1.67
C ALA A 95 -7.75 4.62 -2.38
N LYS A 96 -7.78 4.65 -3.72
CA LYS A 96 -6.72 5.20 -4.57
C LYS A 96 -7.33 6.12 -5.61
N ALA A 97 -6.86 7.38 -5.62
CA ALA A 97 -7.23 8.38 -6.60
C ALA A 97 -6.10 8.53 -7.62
N HIS A 98 -6.31 8.06 -8.84
CA HIS A 98 -5.37 8.14 -9.94
C HIS A 98 -5.39 9.54 -10.55
N LEU A 99 -4.28 10.24 -10.49
CA LEU A 99 -4.19 11.65 -10.84
C LEU A 99 -4.09 11.89 -12.36
N LEU A 100 -3.38 11.00 -13.06
CA LEU A 100 -3.19 11.16 -14.51
C LEU A 100 -4.50 11.13 -15.31
N PRO A 101 -5.49 10.27 -15.05
CA PRO A 101 -6.77 10.30 -15.72
C PRO A 101 -7.56 11.58 -15.48
N ILE A 102 -7.36 12.24 -14.33
CA ILE A 102 -8.01 13.53 -14.02
C ILE A 102 -7.40 14.67 -14.82
N ILE A 103 -6.06 14.65 -14.98
CA ILE A 103 -5.32 15.78 -15.57
C ILE A 103 -5.28 15.68 -17.10
N ILE A 104 -5.12 14.49 -17.67
CA ILE A 104 -4.72 14.31 -19.07
C ILE A 104 -5.73 13.44 -19.87
N ASN A 105 -6.78 12.94 -19.27
CA ASN A 105 -7.88 12.18 -19.89
C ASN A 105 -7.46 11.11 -20.93
N PRO A 106 -6.71 10.09 -20.61
CA PRO A 106 -6.52 8.95 -21.46
C PRO A 106 -6.76 7.61 -20.79
N SER A 107 -7.10 6.67 -21.64
CA SER A 107 -7.62 5.39 -21.24
C SER A 107 -6.58 4.39 -20.74
N TYR A 108 -5.37 4.36 -21.26
CA TYR A 108 -4.31 3.43 -20.82
C TYR A 108 -2.96 4.12 -20.77
N ARG A 109 -2.27 3.95 -19.66
CA ARG A 109 -0.90 4.46 -19.50
C ARG A 109 -0.01 3.43 -18.84
N ARG A 110 1.23 3.39 -19.27
CA ARG A 110 2.27 2.61 -18.61
C ARG A 110 2.59 3.19 -17.23
N PHE A 111 2.65 4.52 -17.13
CA PHE A 111 2.89 5.21 -15.87
C PHE A 111 1.58 5.61 -15.20
N ASP A 112 1.57 5.51 -13.89
CA ASP A 112 0.45 5.84 -13.03
C ASP A 112 0.96 6.64 -11.82
N VAL A 113 0.28 7.72 -11.48
CA VAL A 113 0.54 8.51 -10.27
C VAL A 113 -0.78 8.63 -9.53
N TYR A 114 -0.77 8.32 -8.26
CA TYR A 114 -2.01 8.30 -7.47
C TYR A 114 -1.77 8.74 -6.03
N ALA A 115 -2.82 9.27 -5.41
CA ALA A 115 -2.93 9.41 -3.97
C ALA A 115 -3.62 8.17 -3.40
N ASN A 116 -3.22 7.73 -2.21
CA ASN A 116 -3.84 6.60 -1.53
C ASN A 116 -4.22 6.96 -0.09
N LEU A 117 -5.25 6.28 0.40
CA LEU A 117 -5.74 6.40 1.77
C LEU A 117 -6.18 5.03 2.27
N HIS A 118 -5.74 4.66 3.46
CA HIS A 118 -6.15 3.45 4.19
C HIS A 118 -6.74 3.88 5.54
N LEU A 119 -7.95 3.44 5.82
CA LEU A 119 -8.66 3.69 7.07
C LEU A 119 -9.10 2.37 7.67
N GLY A 120 -8.80 2.13 8.95
CA GLY A 120 -9.17 0.86 9.54
C GLY A 120 -8.67 0.70 10.98
N ALA A 121 -8.31 -0.51 11.32
CA ALA A 121 -7.82 -0.88 12.63
C ALA A 121 -6.44 -1.52 12.56
N LYS A 122 -5.68 -1.31 13.62
CA LYS A 122 -4.46 -2.03 13.96
C LYS A 122 -4.75 -2.90 15.15
N SER A 123 -4.59 -4.21 15.02
CA SER A 123 -4.71 -5.16 16.12
C SER A 123 -3.35 -5.78 16.40
N ALA A 124 -2.93 -5.70 17.64
CA ALA A 124 -1.72 -6.33 18.12
C ALA A 124 -2.08 -7.45 19.09
N LEU A 125 -1.58 -8.64 18.84
CA LEU A 125 -1.76 -9.83 19.64
C LEU A 125 -0.38 -10.22 20.17
N TYR A 126 -0.26 -10.23 21.51
CA TYR A 126 0.96 -10.64 22.21
C TYR A 126 0.66 -11.87 23.03
N ASN A 127 1.46 -12.90 22.85
CA ASN A 127 1.50 -14.02 23.78
C ASN A 127 2.69 -13.81 24.71
N HIS A 128 2.45 -13.33 25.92
CA HIS A 128 3.46 -13.18 26.98
C HIS A 128 3.37 -14.38 27.88
N ASP A 129 4.14 -15.39 27.57
CA ASP A 129 4.21 -16.55 28.43
C ASP A 129 5.13 -16.31 29.63
N SER A 130 4.93 -16.66 30.69
CA SER A 130 5.35 -17.04 32.04
C SER A 130 4.27 -16.76 33.07
N ARG A 131 3.20 -16.02 32.72
CA ARG A 131 2.08 -15.74 33.61
C ARG A 131 0.70 -15.82 32.95
N GLY A 132 0.62 -16.30 31.69
CA GLY A 132 -0.67 -16.52 30.99
C GLY A 132 -1.48 -15.26 30.72
N ILE A 133 -0.83 -14.11 30.52
CA ILE A 133 -1.54 -12.87 30.22
C ILE A 133 -1.44 -12.61 28.73
N ASP A 134 -2.49 -12.95 27.99
CA ASP A 134 -2.66 -12.56 26.60
C ASP A 134 -3.12 -11.11 26.52
N TYR A 135 -2.37 -10.28 25.83
CA TYR A 135 -2.78 -8.89 25.55
C TYR A 135 -3.26 -8.80 24.11
N SER A 136 -4.51 -8.41 23.94
CA SER A 136 -5.08 -8.00 22.66
C SER A 136 -5.44 -6.55 22.72
N ARG A 137 -4.95 -5.75 21.78
CA ARG A 137 -5.29 -4.33 21.68
C ARG A 137 -5.57 -3.94 20.25
N THR A 138 -6.66 -3.20 20.07
CA THR A 138 -7.05 -2.65 18.78
C THR A 138 -7.09 -1.13 18.86
N SER A 139 -6.50 -0.46 17.87
CA SER A 139 -6.49 1.00 17.73
C SER A 139 -6.87 1.44 16.32
N LEU A 140 -7.25 2.70 16.18
CA LEU A 140 -7.53 3.30 14.89
C LEU A 140 -6.23 3.37 14.06
N TYR A 141 -6.33 3.04 12.78
CA TYR A 141 -5.25 3.13 11.81
C TYR A 141 -5.63 4.04 10.66
N VAL A 142 -4.81 5.04 10.41
CA VAL A 142 -4.90 5.94 9.27
C VAL A 142 -3.56 5.96 8.57
N ASN A 143 -3.53 5.73 7.27
CA ASN A 143 -2.32 5.77 6.46
C ASN A 143 -2.65 6.38 5.11
N GLY A 144 -1.89 7.37 4.68
CA GLY A 144 -2.12 8.03 3.41
C GLY A 144 -0.84 8.55 2.80
N GLY A 145 -0.85 8.73 1.49
CA GLY A 145 0.32 9.21 0.78
C GLY A 145 0.17 9.21 -0.73
N LEU A 146 1.31 9.15 -1.40
CA LEU A 146 1.41 9.15 -2.86
C LEU A 146 2.05 7.86 -3.34
N GLY A 147 1.62 7.42 -4.51
CA GLY A 147 2.19 6.26 -5.18
C GLY A 147 2.47 6.53 -6.64
N VAL A 148 3.43 5.78 -7.15
CA VAL A 148 3.74 5.69 -8.56
C VAL A 148 3.66 4.23 -9.00
N GLY A 149 3.21 4.00 -10.22
CA GLY A 149 3.11 2.67 -10.78
C GLY A 149 3.65 2.62 -12.20
N TYR A 150 4.16 1.45 -12.57
CA TYR A 150 4.49 1.14 -13.95
C TYR A 150 3.76 -0.13 -14.39
N ASN A 151 2.94 -0.01 -15.42
CA ASN A 151 2.14 -1.10 -15.94
C ASN A 151 2.83 -1.70 -17.17
N PHE A 152 3.29 -2.94 -17.06
CA PHE A 152 3.85 -3.69 -18.18
C PHE A 152 2.80 -3.95 -19.26
N ASN A 153 1.58 -4.23 -18.81
CA ASN A 153 0.40 -4.44 -19.64
C ASN A 153 -0.88 -4.08 -18.86
N LYS A 154 -2.06 -4.34 -19.44
CA LYS A 154 -3.35 -4.06 -18.79
C LYS A 154 -3.60 -4.87 -17.51
N ARG A 155 -2.85 -5.95 -17.27
CA ARG A 155 -3.08 -6.89 -16.15
C ARG A 155 -2.02 -6.81 -15.07
N ILE A 156 -0.76 -6.50 -15.41
CA ILE A 156 0.37 -6.60 -14.49
C ILE A 156 1.14 -5.29 -14.46
N GLY A 157 1.45 -4.81 -13.27
CA GLY A 157 2.30 -3.65 -13.02
C GLY A 157 3.07 -3.77 -11.73
N LEU A 158 4.05 -2.88 -11.58
CA LEU A 158 4.74 -2.63 -10.32
C LEU A 158 4.24 -1.33 -9.74
N PHE A 159 4.33 -1.20 -8.43
CA PHE A 159 4.01 0.06 -7.76
C PHE A 159 4.95 0.32 -6.59
N TYR A 160 5.11 1.59 -6.29
CA TYR A 160 5.80 2.09 -5.11
C TYR A 160 4.93 3.17 -4.46
N GLU A 161 4.80 3.12 -3.14
CA GLU A 161 4.05 4.09 -2.34
C GLU A 161 4.94 4.65 -1.23
N CYS A 162 4.84 5.96 -1.04
CA CYS A 162 5.43 6.67 0.08
C CYS A 162 4.29 7.26 0.90
N ASN A 163 4.10 6.75 2.10
CA ASN A 163 2.94 7.04 2.93
C ASN A 163 3.37 7.50 4.31
N TYR A 164 2.49 8.23 4.97
CA TYR A 164 2.57 8.53 6.38
C TYR A 164 1.42 7.84 7.11
N SER A 165 1.74 7.12 8.17
CA SER A 165 0.74 6.50 9.04
C SER A 165 0.73 7.15 10.40
N ASN A 166 -0.49 7.33 10.93
CA ASN A 166 -0.74 7.67 12.31
C ASN A 166 -1.31 6.42 12.98
N SER A 167 -0.60 5.84 13.92
CA SER A 167 -1.11 4.79 14.78
C SER A 167 -0.93 5.21 16.23
N ASP A 168 -1.98 5.13 17.01
CA ASP A 168 -1.94 5.53 18.42
C ASP A 168 -0.81 4.83 19.17
N ASN A 169 0.02 5.62 19.85
CA ASN A 169 1.20 5.25 20.63
C ASN A 169 0.94 4.37 21.85
N MET A 170 -0.12 3.60 21.86
CA MET A 170 -0.60 2.97 23.08
C MET A 170 -0.03 1.58 23.39
N LEU A 171 1.01 1.15 22.71
CA LEU A 171 1.64 -0.14 22.97
C LEU A 171 3.02 0.06 23.60
N TYR A 172 3.09 -0.04 24.92
CA TYR A 172 4.33 -0.16 25.65
C TYR A 172 5.07 -1.42 25.16
N GLY A 173 6.24 -1.25 24.56
CA GLY A 173 7.17 -2.33 24.23
C GLY A 173 7.29 -2.73 22.76
N VAL A 174 6.34 -2.40 21.89
CA VAL A 174 6.52 -2.53 20.44
C VAL A 174 6.68 -1.15 19.85
N GLY A 175 7.78 -0.93 19.15
CA GLY A 175 8.13 0.36 18.57
C GLY A 175 6.95 0.98 17.81
N ASN A 176 6.79 2.28 17.99
CA ASN A 176 5.81 3.08 17.27
C ASN A 176 5.99 2.90 15.77
N LEU A 177 5.13 2.12 15.12
CA LEU A 177 5.10 2.00 13.67
C LEU A 177 4.37 3.20 13.03
N ASP A 178 4.57 4.39 13.64
CA ASP A 178 4.09 5.66 13.12
C ASP A 178 5.12 6.28 12.19
N GLY A 179 4.65 7.13 11.31
CA GLY A 179 5.51 7.92 10.48
C GLY A 179 5.61 7.44 9.05
N LEU A 180 6.72 7.82 8.44
CA LEU A 180 6.97 7.58 7.03
C LEU A 180 7.18 6.09 6.77
N ASN A 181 6.44 5.55 5.81
CA ASN A 181 6.56 4.17 5.39
C ASN A 181 6.57 4.06 3.87
N HIS A 182 7.23 3.04 3.39
CA HIS A 182 7.41 2.75 1.98
C HIS A 182 6.81 1.39 1.67
N LYS A 183 6.03 1.30 0.59
CA LYS A 183 5.44 0.04 0.12
C LYS A 183 5.85 -0.18 -1.33
N LEU A 184 6.44 -1.34 -1.61
CA LEU A 184 6.78 -1.78 -2.95
C LEU A 184 6.05 -3.08 -3.25
N GLY A 185 5.52 -3.23 -4.47
CA GLY A 185 4.79 -4.44 -4.79
C GLY A 185 4.40 -4.59 -6.24
N VAL A 186 3.63 -5.66 -6.47
CA VAL A 186 3.06 -6.03 -7.76
C VAL A 186 1.56 -5.76 -7.73
N ARG A 187 1.06 -5.19 -8.82
CA ARG A 187 -0.36 -4.98 -9.07
C ARG A 187 -0.83 -5.94 -10.13
N LEU A 188 -1.86 -6.70 -9.82
CA LEU A 188 -2.57 -7.57 -10.76
C LEU A 188 -3.97 -7.00 -10.99
N ARG A 189 -4.40 -6.91 -12.24
CA ARG A 189 -5.75 -6.46 -12.60
C ARG A 189 -6.48 -7.55 -13.35
N PHE A 190 -7.70 -7.77 -12.91
CA PHE A 190 -8.60 -8.75 -13.51
C PHE A 190 -9.67 -7.99 -14.30
N ASN A 191 -9.86 -8.42 -15.54
CA ASN A 191 -10.96 -7.94 -16.36
C ASN A 191 -12.18 -8.80 -16.05
N ASP A 192 -13.34 -8.20 -16.11
CA ASP A 192 -14.61 -8.91 -16.32
C ASP A 192 -14.68 -9.43 -17.76
#